data_9064c9cd0256b13b073e3f347b79bfaf
#
_entry.id   9064c9cd0256b13b073e3f347b79bfaf
#
_cell.length_a   1.000
_cell.length_b   1.000
_cell.length_c   1.000
_cell.angle_alpha   90.00
_cell.angle_beta   90.00
_cell.angle_gamma   90.00
#
_symmetry.space_group_name_H-M   'P 1'
#
loop_
_entity.id
_entity.type
_entity.pdbx_description
1 polymer ?
#
loop_
_entity_poly.entity_id
_entity_poly.type
_entity_poly.pdbx_seq_one_letter_code
_entity_poly.pdbx_strand_id
1 'polypeptide(L)'
;NYDMRMYKRMRMYFHAEPGPDGTALNDGDITAFVRLGSDFDNNYYEYEIPLSVTPWYTVDEDMIWPMANNMDIELQKLQSLKINRPVGQPIFQEYTEYDGVARMSVKGNPNLANVVTVMIGIRNPDKDSNVFPYSDDGLNKCAVVWANELRLSDFNEEGGWAAVARVNATLADLGNVSVAANMSTPGWGGLEQRVQERSRETIRGIDANGTIQIGKLLPQKLGISLPMYMGYSEQVSTPQFDPLSPDIELEDLELSPERLNKTQEVDRLRSINFSS
;
A
#
# COMPACT_ATOMS: atom_id res chain seq x y z
N ASN A 1 -3.59 -7.49 -14.63
CA ASN A 1 -3.61 -6.62 -13.44
C ASN A 1 -2.29 -6.81 -12.69
N TYR A 2 -1.70 -5.72 -12.26
CA TYR A 2 -0.42 -5.71 -11.56
C TYR A 2 -0.63 -5.17 -10.15
N ASP A 3 -0.13 -5.89 -9.14
CA ASP A 3 -0.02 -5.41 -7.76
C ASP A 3 1.36 -4.75 -7.59
N MET A 4 1.36 -3.44 -7.45
CA MET A 4 2.59 -2.64 -7.34
C MET A 4 2.95 -2.28 -5.89
N ARG A 5 2.12 -2.64 -4.90
CA ARG A 5 2.32 -2.29 -3.48
C ARG A 5 3.62 -2.82 -2.87
N MET A 6 4.15 -3.91 -3.45
CA MET A 6 5.39 -4.52 -2.98
C MET A 6 6.65 -3.85 -3.52
N TYR A 7 6.52 -2.83 -4.33
CA TYR A 7 7.64 -2.08 -4.89
C TYR A 7 7.63 -0.66 -4.36
N LYS A 8 8.83 -0.15 -4.01
CA LYS A 8 8.96 1.22 -3.50
C LYS A 8 9.10 2.24 -4.62
N ARG A 9 9.66 1.83 -5.76
CA ARG A 9 9.99 2.74 -6.87
C ARG A 9 9.60 2.17 -8.24
N MET A 10 9.26 3.10 -9.13
CA MET A 10 9.12 2.83 -10.56
C MET A 10 10.02 3.79 -11.32
N ARG A 11 10.80 3.25 -12.25
CA ARG A 11 11.80 4.01 -13.01
C ARG A 11 11.60 3.87 -14.50
N MET A 12 11.89 4.95 -15.24
CA MET A 12 11.89 5.01 -16.69
C MET A 12 12.81 6.11 -17.15
N TYR A 13 13.44 5.91 -18.31
CA TYR A 13 14.30 6.90 -18.94
C TYR A 13 13.64 7.47 -20.18
N PHE A 14 13.81 8.78 -20.38
CA PHE A 14 13.36 9.48 -21.57
C PHE A 14 14.54 10.14 -22.27
N HIS A 15 14.48 10.10 -23.59
CA HIS A 15 15.34 10.89 -24.47
C HIS A 15 14.44 11.72 -25.39
N ALA A 16 14.73 13.01 -25.51
CA ALA A 16 13.97 13.92 -26.35
C ALA A 16 14.90 14.70 -27.26
N GLU A 17 14.54 14.78 -28.52
CA GLU A 17 15.26 15.60 -29.51
C GLU A 17 14.29 16.42 -30.38
N PRO A 18 14.73 17.54 -31.00
CA PRO A 18 13.90 18.30 -31.91
C PRO A 18 13.39 17.45 -33.06
N GLY A 19 12.20 17.74 -33.53
CA GLY A 19 11.63 17.05 -34.69
C GLY A 19 12.28 17.48 -36.03
N PRO A 20 12.05 16.71 -37.12
CA PRO A 20 12.67 16.95 -38.39
C PRO A 20 12.16 18.21 -39.13
N ASP A 21 11.13 18.88 -38.65
CA ASP A 21 10.55 20.09 -39.24
C ASP A 21 11.37 21.36 -38.95
N GLY A 22 12.41 21.26 -38.12
CA GLY A 22 13.28 22.38 -37.75
C GLY A 22 12.67 23.34 -36.72
N THR A 23 11.52 23.00 -36.12
CA THR A 23 10.94 23.78 -35.02
C THR A 23 11.89 23.76 -33.82
N ALA A 24 12.14 24.94 -33.25
CA ALA A 24 12.98 25.06 -32.07
C ALA A 24 12.29 24.36 -30.88
N LEU A 25 13.03 23.51 -30.17
CA LEU A 25 12.61 22.82 -28.98
C LEU A 25 13.60 23.10 -27.86
N ASN A 26 13.13 23.66 -26.77
CA ASN A 26 13.94 23.98 -25.59
C ASN A 26 13.58 23.06 -24.41
N ASP A 27 14.46 23.04 -23.41
CA ASP A 27 14.20 22.32 -22.18
C ASP A 27 12.88 22.77 -21.53
N GLY A 28 12.01 21.79 -21.23
CA GLY A 28 10.72 22.01 -20.62
C GLY A 28 9.58 22.41 -21.56
N ASP A 29 9.84 22.64 -22.85
CA ASP A 29 8.77 22.88 -23.85
C ASP A 29 7.80 21.70 -23.97
N ILE A 30 8.28 20.50 -23.66
CA ILE A 30 7.48 19.27 -23.61
C ILE A 30 7.70 18.55 -22.30
N THR A 31 6.71 17.79 -21.88
CA THR A 31 6.75 16.95 -20.69
C THR A 31 6.49 15.50 -21.02
N ALA A 32 7.02 14.60 -20.22
CA ALA A 32 6.67 13.19 -20.25
C ALA A 32 5.89 12.83 -19.00
N PHE A 33 4.88 11.98 -19.16
CA PHE A 33 4.08 11.51 -18.03
C PHE A 33 3.84 10.01 -18.08
N VAL A 34 3.62 9.44 -16.89
CA VAL A 34 3.14 8.07 -16.71
C VAL A 34 1.87 8.12 -15.90
N ARG A 35 0.82 7.44 -16.37
CA ARG A 35 -0.43 7.20 -15.63
C ARG A 35 -0.55 5.74 -15.23
N LEU A 36 -0.95 5.52 -13.98
CA LEU A 36 -1.19 4.22 -13.39
C LEU A 36 -2.60 4.18 -12.83
N GLY A 37 -3.42 3.24 -13.24
CA GLY A 37 -4.78 3.18 -12.70
C GLY A 37 -5.63 2.07 -13.25
N SER A 38 -6.93 2.21 -13.03
CA SER A 38 -7.93 1.31 -13.61
C SER A 38 -8.39 1.76 -15.00
N ASP A 39 -8.29 3.05 -15.30
CA ASP A 39 -8.58 3.65 -16.61
C ASP A 39 -7.68 4.88 -16.85
N PHE A 40 -7.77 5.47 -18.05
CA PHE A 40 -6.90 6.59 -18.45
C PHE A 40 -7.48 7.96 -18.11
N ASP A 41 -8.77 8.06 -17.81
CA ASP A 41 -9.49 9.34 -17.77
C ASP A 41 -10.01 9.71 -16.38
N ASN A 42 -10.43 8.71 -15.57
CA ASN A 42 -11.18 8.97 -14.35
C ASN A 42 -10.56 8.40 -13.08
N ASN A 43 -9.75 7.32 -13.18
CA ASN A 43 -9.16 6.67 -12.01
C ASN A 43 -7.69 6.35 -12.26
N TYR A 44 -6.84 7.35 -12.04
CA TYR A 44 -5.39 7.23 -12.27
C TYR A 44 -4.58 8.06 -11.27
N TYR A 45 -3.36 7.63 -11.05
CA TYR A 45 -2.23 8.42 -10.59
C TYR A 45 -1.42 8.86 -11.82
N GLU A 46 -0.95 10.09 -11.84
CA GLU A 46 -0.06 10.60 -12.88
C GLU A 46 1.20 11.19 -12.26
N TYR A 47 2.32 10.90 -12.86
CA TYR A 47 3.60 11.52 -12.56
C TYR A 47 4.17 12.09 -13.85
N GLU A 48 4.52 13.38 -13.85
CA GLU A 48 4.90 14.14 -15.03
C GLU A 48 6.16 14.94 -14.75
N ILE A 49 7.12 14.89 -15.68
CA ILE A 49 8.38 15.62 -15.62
C ILE A 49 8.58 16.47 -16.88
N PRO A 50 9.18 17.66 -16.77
CA PRO A 50 9.66 18.40 -17.94
C PRO A 50 10.87 17.68 -18.53
N LEU A 51 10.99 17.68 -19.85
CA LEU A 51 12.09 17.03 -20.54
C LEU A 51 13.19 18.03 -20.92
N SER A 52 14.43 17.64 -20.67
CA SER A 52 15.62 18.24 -21.26
C SER A 52 15.84 17.73 -22.65
N VAL A 53 16.18 18.60 -23.57
CA VAL A 53 16.28 18.30 -25.01
C VAL A 53 17.74 18.06 -25.40
N THR A 54 17.98 16.93 -26.06
CA THR A 54 19.29 16.62 -26.63
C THR A 54 19.45 17.30 -27.97
N PRO A 55 20.50 18.12 -28.18
CA PRO A 55 20.78 18.72 -29.47
C PRO A 55 21.11 17.67 -30.54
N TRP A 56 20.79 17.97 -31.78
CA TRP A 56 21.16 17.09 -32.91
C TRP A 56 22.68 16.82 -32.98
N TYR A 57 23.02 15.64 -33.41
CA TYR A 57 24.41 15.17 -33.56
C TYR A 57 25.17 15.01 -32.22
N THR A 58 24.50 14.99 -31.09
CA THR A 58 25.12 14.67 -29.82
C THR A 58 25.55 13.20 -29.82
N VAL A 59 26.81 12.96 -29.42
CA VAL A 59 27.41 11.61 -29.32
C VAL A 59 27.75 11.23 -27.89
N ASP A 60 27.64 12.16 -26.97
CA ASP A 60 27.90 11.95 -25.55
C ASP A 60 26.69 11.26 -24.91
N GLU A 61 26.93 10.10 -24.29
CA GLU A 61 25.89 9.26 -23.69
C GLU A 61 25.14 9.98 -22.57
N ASP A 62 25.86 10.73 -21.72
CA ASP A 62 25.26 11.49 -20.60
C ASP A 62 24.39 12.65 -21.09
N MET A 63 24.67 13.17 -22.26
CA MET A 63 23.84 14.21 -22.90
C MET A 63 22.65 13.61 -23.66
N ILE A 64 22.77 12.37 -24.15
CA ILE A 64 21.68 11.66 -24.82
C ILE A 64 20.65 11.18 -23.78
N TRP A 65 21.12 10.70 -22.63
CA TRP A 65 20.27 10.25 -21.52
C TRP A 65 20.50 11.12 -20.28
N PRO A 66 20.09 12.39 -20.31
CA PRO A 66 20.34 13.30 -19.19
C PRO A 66 19.60 12.84 -17.94
N MET A 67 20.24 12.95 -16.78
CA MET A 67 19.64 12.58 -15.49
C MET A 67 18.34 13.35 -15.19
N ALA A 68 18.17 14.54 -15.79
CA ALA A 68 16.93 15.32 -15.67
C ALA A 68 15.72 14.60 -16.29
N ASN A 69 15.95 13.73 -17.28
CA ASN A 69 14.92 12.93 -17.94
C ASN A 69 14.72 11.56 -17.30
N ASN A 70 15.41 11.27 -16.20
CA ASN A 70 15.19 10.05 -15.42
C ASN A 70 13.95 10.22 -14.54
N MET A 71 12.87 9.57 -14.93
CA MET A 71 11.66 9.50 -14.13
C MET A 71 11.83 8.42 -13.05
N ASP A 72 12.03 8.83 -11.81
CA ASP A 72 12.20 7.97 -10.65
C ASP A 72 11.09 8.24 -9.64
N ILE A 73 10.05 7.43 -9.68
CA ILE A 73 8.79 7.63 -8.95
C ILE A 73 8.81 6.82 -7.66
N GLU A 74 8.70 7.47 -6.52
CA GLU A 74 8.39 6.82 -5.26
C GLU A 74 6.89 6.55 -5.19
N LEU A 75 6.49 5.27 -5.22
CA LEU A 75 5.08 4.91 -5.28
C LEU A 75 4.30 5.37 -4.04
N GLN A 76 4.95 5.45 -2.88
CA GLN A 76 4.35 5.97 -1.65
C GLN A 76 3.93 7.45 -1.79
N LYS A 77 4.68 8.26 -2.56
CA LYS A 77 4.29 9.66 -2.81
C LYS A 77 2.98 9.76 -3.60
N LEU A 78 2.73 8.83 -4.53
CA LEU A 78 1.46 8.76 -5.25
C LEU A 78 0.29 8.38 -4.32
N GLN A 79 0.53 7.44 -3.39
CA GLN A 79 -0.47 7.07 -2.38
C GLN A 79 -0.80 8.26 -1.46
N SER A 80 0.22 9.02 -1.06
CA SER A 80 0.06 10.22 -0.21
C SER A 80 -0.86 11.27 -0.82
N LEU A 81 -0.94 11.38 -2.16
CA LEU A 81 -1.88 12.30 -2.83
C LEU A 81 -3.35 12.01 -2.47
N LYS A 82 -3.71 10.74 -2.25
CA LYS A 82 -5.08 10.39 -1.83
C LYS A 82 -5.34 10.81 -0.39
N ILE A 83 -4.34 10.68 0.47
CA ILE A 83 -4.42 11.05 1.89
C ILE A 83 -4.49 12.56 2.03
N ASN A 84 -3.66 13.28 1.27
CA ASN A 84 -3.52 14.75 1.32
C ASN A 84 -4.65 15.49 0.62
N ARG A 85 -5.47 14.80 -0.20
CA ARG A 85 -6.60 15.43 -0.88
C ARG A 85 -7.51 16.14 0.12
N PRO A 86 -7.79 17.44 -0.07
CA PRO A 86 -8.63 18.22 0.86
C PRO A 86 -10.00 17.59 1.06
N VAL A 87 -10.45 17.57 2.31
CA VAL A 87 -11.79 17.09 2.66
C VAL A 87 -12.84 17.94 1.95
N GLY A 88 -13.73 17.29 1.18
CA GLY A 88 -14.77 17.96 0.41
C GLY A 88 -14.42 18.22 -1.06
N GLN A 89 -13.18 18.03 -1.48
CA GLN A 89 -12.85 18.06 -2.90
C GLN A 89 -13.46 16.84 -3.61
N PRO A 90 -14.25 17.06 -4.71
CA PRO A 90 -14.83 15.94 -5.44
C PRO A 90 -13.74 15.01 -6.01
N ILE A 91 -13.92 13.71 -5.86
CA ILE A 91 -12.94 12.70 -6.30
C ILE A 91 -12.67 12.71 -7.81
N PHE A 92 -13.65 13.15 -8.61
CA PHE A 92 -13.52 13.27 -10.06
C PHE A 92 -12.71 14.52 -10.49
N GLN A 93 -12.45 15.46 -9.57
CA GLN A 93 -11.56 16.59 -9.79
C GLN A 93 -10.12 16.14 -9.51
N GLU A 94 -9.23 16.45 -10.42
CA GLU A 94 -7.81 16.17 -10.27
C GLU A 94 -7.23 16.96 -9.08
N TYR A 95 -6.48 16.25 -8.22
CA TYR A 95 -5.69 16.85 -7.16
C TYR A 95 -4.20 16.72 -7.50
N THR A 96 -3.46 17.79 -7.33
CA THR A 96 -2.07 17.91 -7.80
C THR A 96 -1.16 18.41 -6.68
N GLU A 97 0.01 17.78 -6.57
CA GLU A 97 1.15 18.21 -5.75
C GLU A 97 2.43 18.22 -6.60
N TYR A 98 3.48 18.81 -6.08
CA TYR A 98 4.78 18.88 -6.75
C TYR A 98 5.87 18.20 -5.93
N ASP A 99 6.73 17.45 -6.61
CA ASP A 99 7.95 16.86 -6.08
C ASP A 99 9.14 17.45 -6.84
N GLY A 100 9.66 18.55 -6.33
CA GLY A 100 10.66 19.35 -7.07
C GLY A 100 10.08 19.91 -8.36
N VAL A 101 10.62 19.47 -9.50
CA VAL A 101 10.12 19.85 -10.83
C VAL A 101 9.03 18.90 -11.36
N ALA A 102 8.83 17.79 -10.71
CA ALA A 102 7.82 16.83 -11.13
C ALA A 102 6.43 17.23 -10.63
N ARG A 103 5.43 17.03 -11.46
CA ARG A 103 4.02 17.17 -11.13
C ARG A 103 3.43 15.80 -10.85
N MET A 104 2.82 15.66 -9.68
CA MET A 104 2.09 14.46 -9.30
C MET A 104 0.62 14.76 -9.21
N SER A 105 -0.23 13.93 -9.78
CA SER A 105 -1.66 14.12 -9.65
C SER A 105 -2.42 12.82 -9.44
N VAL A 106 -3.60 12.95 -8.82
CA VAL A 106 -4.54 11.86 -8.62
C VAL A 106 -5.95 12.30 -9.00
N LYS A 107 -6.62 11.47 -9.78
CA LYS A 107 -8.03 11.63 -10.14
C LYS A 107 -8.79 10.35 -9.82
N GLY A 108 -10.01 10.47 -9.31
CA GLY A 108 -10.81 9.33 -8.90
C GLY A 108 -10.29 8.63 -7.64
N ASN A 109 -10.41 7.32 -7.65
CA ASN A 109 -9.89 6.44 -6.61
C ASN A 109 -9.05 5.30 -7.22
N PRO A 110 -7.88 5.62 -7.83
CA PRO A 110 -7.00 4.60 -8.38
C PRO A 110 -6.45 3.70 -7.27
N ASN A 111 -5.96 2.51 -7.63
CA ASN A 111 -5.51 1.51 -6.68
C ASN A 111 -4.25 0.81 -7.19
N LEU A 112 -3.12 1.01 -6.51
CA LEU A 112 -1.85 0.36 -6.85
C LEU A 112 -1.84 -1.15 -6.55
N ALA A 113 -2.81 -1.65 -5.76
CA ALA A 113 -3.00 -3.09 -5.58
C ALA A 113 -3.55 -3.78 -6.84
N ASN A 114 -4.16 -3.01 -7.73
CA ASN A 114 -4.82 -3.54 -8.92
C ASN A 114 -4.70 -2.56 -10.10
N VAL A 115 -3.50 -2.36 -10.58
CA VAL A 115 -3.25 -1.54 -11.76
C VAL A 115 -3.64 -2.32 -13.01
N VAL A 116 -4.61 -1.80 -13.74
CA VAL A 116 -5.13 -2.40 -14.98
C VAL A 116 -4.46 -1.77 -16.19
N THR A 117 -4.21 -0.46 -16.12
CA THR A 117 -3.68 0.31 -17.24
C THR A 117 -2.41 1.08 -16.83
N VAL A 118 -1.44 1.09 -17.73
CA VAL A 118 -0.26 1.93 -17.69
C VAL A 118 -0.23 2.74 -18.99
N MET A 119 -0.26 4.07 -18.88
CA MET A 119 -0.12 4.96 -20.02
C MET A 119 1.19 5.72 -19.89
N ILE A 120 1.94 5.76 -20.97
CA ILE A 120 3.12 6.61 -21.13
C ILE A 120 2.77 7.61 -22.20
N GLY A 121 2.98 8.89 -21.95
CA GLY A 121 2.63 9.93 -22.89
C GLY A 121 3.55 11.13 -22.84
N ILE A 122 3.42 11.96 -23.85
CA ILE A 122 4.10 13.22 -24.01
C ILE A 122 3.03 14.30 -24.07
N ARG A 123 3.31 15.44 -23.44
CA ARG A 123 2.40 16.58 -23.42
C ARG A 123 3.18 17.83 -23.86
N ASN A 124 2.52 18.64 -24.67
CA ASN A 124 2.88 20.05 -24.83
C ASN A 124 1.99 20.82 -23.84
N PRO A 125 2.52 21.36 -22.72
CA PRO A 125 1.73 22.04 -21.71
C PRO A 125 1.01 23.25 -22.31
N ASP A 126 -0.19 23.53 -21.82
CA ASP A 126 -0.91 24.73 -22.20
C ASP A 126 -0.28 25.97 -21.52
N LYS A 127 -0.12 27.04 -22.27
CA LYS A 127 0.44 28.30 -21.80
C LYS A 127 -0.27 28.87 -20.56
N ASP A 128 -1.58 28.69 -20.49
CA ASP A 128 -2.40 29.18 -19.39
C ASP A 128 -2.36 28.29 -18.14
N SER A 129 -1.96 27.02 -18.32
CA SER A 129 -1.80 26.05 -17.23
C SER A 129 -0.35 25.86 -16.80
N ASN A 130 0.46 26.91 -16.94
CA ASN A 130 1.91 26.90 -16.74
C ASN A 130 2.30 26.54 -15.29
N VAL A 131 2.31 25.26 -15.02
CA VAL A 131 2.52 24.66 -13.71
C VAL A 131 3.98 24.30 -13.48
N PHE A 132 4.76 24.27 -14.58
CA PHE A 132 6.20 24.01 -14.57
C PHE A 132 6.97 25.31 -14.59
N PRO A 133 8.22 25.34 -14.06
CA PRO A 133 9.06 26.55 -14.04
C PRO A 133 9.49 27.04 -15.43
N TYR A 134 9.12 26.31 -16.48
CA TYR A 134 9.44 26.63 -17.86
C TYR A 134 8.23 27.27 -18.55
N SER A 135 8.44 28.39 -19.24
CA SER A 135 7.38 29.08 -19.96
C SER A 135 7.14 28.40 -21.31
N ASP A 136 5.99 27.79 -21.47
CA ASP A 136 5.49 27.43 -22.80
C ASP A 136 5.16 28.70 -23.61
N ASP A 137 5.53 28.75 -24.85
CA ASP A 137 5.25 29.85 -25.77
C ASP A 137 3.87 29.74 -26.44
N GLY A 138 3.12 28.67 -26.18
CA GLY A 138 1.83 28.36 -26.76
C GLY A 138 1.87 27.90 -28.20
N LEU A 139 3.06 27.58 -28.73
CA LEU A 139 3.25 27.08 -30.08
C LEU A 139 3.28 25.55 -30.11
N ASN A 140 2.85 24.98 -31.23
CA ASN A 140 2.98 23.56 -31.46
C ASN A 140 4.45 23.17 -31.52
N LYS A 141 4.80 22.08 -30.86
CA LYS A 141 6.17 21.54 -30.84
C LYS A 141 6.22 20.24 -31.64
N CYS A 142 7.30 20.09 -32.40
CA CYS A 142 7.65 18.84 -33.06
C CYS A 142 8.85 18.24 -32.36
N ALA A 143 8.69 17.04 -31.83
CA ALA A 143 9.74 16.36 -31.07
C ALA A 143 9.75 14.85 -31.41
N VAL A 144 10.92 14.24 -31.28
CA VAL A 144 11.06 12.79 -31.25
C VAL A 144 11.44 12.40 -29.83
N VAL A 145 10.67 11.50 -29.24
CA VAL A 145 10.89 11.07 -27.85
C VAL A 145 10.96 9.55 -27.78
N TRP A 146 11.99 9.04 -27.13
CA TRP A 146 12.11 7.63 -26.78
C TRP A 146 11.90 7.45 -25.28
N ALA A 147 11.09 6.43 -24.93
CA ALA A 147 10.88 5.97 -23.57
C ALA A 147 11.50 4.58 -23.43
N ASN A 148 12.33 4.37 -22.43
CA ASN A 148 13.08 3.12 -22.24
C ASN A 148 13.04 2.65 -20.79
N GLU A 149 13.11 1.31 -20.63
CA GLU A 149 13.31 0.64 -19.36
C GLU A 149 12.27 0.95 -18.25
N LEU A 150 10.97 0.88 -18.55
CA LEU A 150 9.97 0.90 -17.50
C LEU A 150 10.16 -0.31 -16.57
N ARG A 151 10.54 -0.06 -15.33
CA ARG A 151 10.79 -1.11 -14.34
C ARG A 151 10.32 -0.70 -12.95
N LEU A 152 9.81 -1.70 -12.22
CA LEU A 152 9.58 -1.61 -10.78
C LEU A 152 10.86 -2.05 -10.07
N SER A 153 11.25 -1.34 -9.03
CA SER A 153 12.45 -1.61 -8.24
C SER A 153 12.20 -1.46 -6.75
N ASP A 154 13.20 -1.82 -5.96
CA ASP A 154 13.17 -1.74 -4.51
C ASP A 154 11.98 -2.51 -3.93
N PHE A 155 12.01 -3.83 -4.19
CA PHE A 155 10.99 -4.75 -3.69
C PHE A 155 10.98 -4.72 -2.16
N ASN A 156 9.79 -4.64 -1.55
CA ASN A 156 9.65 -4.69 -0.10
C ASN A 156 9.86 -6.13 0.39
N GLU A 157 11.01 -6.36 1.03
CA GLU A 157 11.41 -7.65 1.61
C GLU A 157 11.16 -7.71 3.11
N GLU A 158 10.40 -6.78 3.67
CA GLU A 158 10.10 -6.77 5.10
C GLU A 158 9.42 -8.07 5.52
N GLY A 159 10.08 -8.77 6.44
CA GLY A 159 9.59 -10.02 6.99
C GLY A 159 8.69 -9.81 8.20
N GLY A 160 7.62 -10.56 8.27
CA GLY A 160 6.81 -10.63 9.48
C GLY A 160 7.41 -11.53 10.54
N TRP A 161 6.94 -11.40 11.76
CA TRP A 161 7.27 -12.26 12.88
C TRP A 161 6.00 -12.84 13.52
N ALA A 162 6.15 -13.98 14.20
CA ALA A 162 5.06 -14.56 15.00
C ALA A 162 5.59 -15.02 16.35
N ALA A 163 4.73 -14.98 17.34
CA ALA A 163 4.99 -15.47 18.67
C ALA A 163 3.80 -16.27 19.19
N VAL A 164 4.11 -17.35 19.93
CA VAL A 164 3.12 -18.16 20.63
C VAL A 164 3.62 -18.36 22.04
N ALA A 165 2.73 -18.14 23.01
CA ALA A 165 2.97 -18.45 24.40
C ALA A 165 1.84 -19.36 24.93
N ARG A 166 2.19 -20.34 25.74
CA ARG A 166 1.23 -21.24 26.39
C ARG A 166 1.63 -21.49 27.82
N VAL A 167 0.66 -21.40 28.71
CA VAL A 167 0.80 -21.72 30.12
C VAL A 167 -0.26 -22.75 30.49
N ASN A 168 0.17 -23.86 31.07
CA ASN A 168 -0.70 -24.89 31.61
C ASN A 168 -0.44 -24.97 33.12
N ALA A 169 -1.51 -24.94 33.90
CA ALA A 169 -1.45 -25.04 35.35
C ALA A 169 -2.39 -26.15 35.84
N THR A 170 -1.85 -27.03 36.64
CA THR A 170 -2.65 -28.05 37.33
C THR A 170 -2.87 -27.60 38.76
N LEU A 171 -4.12 -27.37 39.10
CA LEU A 171 -4.56 -26.87 40.42
C LEU A 171 -4.81 -28.07 41.37
N ALA A 172 -3.77 -28.86 41.57
CA ALA A 172 -3.86 -30.11 42.36
C ALA A 172 -5.13 -30.91 41.96
N ASP A 173 -5.96 -31.20 42.95
CA ASP A 173 -7.20 -31.93 42.74
C ASP A 173 -8.38 -31.09 42.24
N LEU A 174 -8.22 -29.78 42.16
CA LEU A 174 -9.32 -28.85 41.79
C LEU A 174 -9.55 -28.76 40.30
N GLY A 175 -8.50 -28.99 39.49
CA GLY A 175 -8.66 -28.92 38.03
C GLY A 175 -7.42 -28.47 37.28
N ASN A 176 -7.61 -28.18 35.99
CA ASN A 176 -6.57 -27.72 35.09
C ASN A 176 -6.97 -26.41 34.41
N VAL A 177 -6.01 -25.52 34.21
CA VAL A 177 -6.20 -24.28 33.45
C VAL A 177 -5.11 -24.21 32.38
N SER A 178 -5.50 -23.90 31.16
CA SER A 178 -4.59 -23.65 30.04
C SER A 178 -4.91 -22.29 29.44
N VAL A 179 -3.88 -21.47 29.28
CA VAL A 179 -3.97 -20.18 28.60
C VAL A 179 -2.92 -20.18 27.50
N ALA A 180 -3.35 -19.86 26.28
CA ALA A 180 -2.48 -19.67 25.13
C ALA A 180 -2.70 -18.28 24.53
N ALA A 181 -1.65 -17.66 24.06
CA ALA A 181 -1.70 -16.42 23.31
C ALA A 181 -0.83 -16.59 22.05
N ASN A 182 -1.31 -16.05 20.95
CA ASN A 182 -0.57 -16.01 19.69
C ASN A 182 -0.65 -14.63 19.05
N MET A 183 0.40 -14.27 18.33
CA MET A 183 0.48 -13.05 17.55
C MET A 183 1.28 -13.32 16.29
N SER A 184 0.82 -12.76 15.17
CA SER A 184 1.59 -12.69 13.93
C SER A 184 1.42 -11.32 13.28
N THR A 185 2.46 -10.88 12.55
CA THR A 185 2.46 -9.60 11.83
C THR A 185 2.43 -9.83 10.33
N PRO A 186 2.07 -8.80 9.51
CA PRO A 186 2.15 -8.88 8.06
C PRO A 186 3.52 -9.35 7.60
N GLY A 187 3.56 -10.11 6.51
CA GLY A 187 4.79 -10.70 5.99
C GLY A 187 5.20 -12.02 6.65
N TRP A 188 4.50 -12.46 7.71
CA TRP A 188 4.71 -13.80 8.28
C TRP A 188 4.15 -14.88 7.36
N GLY A 189 4.94 -15.93 7.15
CA GLY A 189 4.54 -17.09 6.34
C GLY A 189 5.60 -18.18 6.31
N GLY A 190 5.29 -19.29 5.66
CA GLY A 190 6.21 -20.42 5.49
C GLY A 190 7.39 -20.05 4.58
N LEU A 191 8.52 -20.74 4.76
CA LEU A 191 9.73 -20.52 3.94
C LEU A 191 9.50 -20.80 2.45
N GLU A 192 8.55 -21.65 2.11
CA GLU A 192 8.22 -22.00 0.73
C GLU A 192 7.21 -21.04 0.09
N GLN A 193 6.57 -20.17 0.89
CA GLN A 193 5.64 -19.17 0.39
C GLN A 193 6.38 -17.98 -0.20
N ARG A 194 5.94 -17.55 -1.38
CA ARG A 194 6.41 -16.30 -1.98
C ARG A 194 6.00 -15.13 -1.09
N VAL A 195 6.81 -14.08 -1.07
CA VAL A 195 6.54 -12.88 -0.25
C VAL A 195 5.14 -12.31 -0.52
N GLN A 196 4.68 -12.35 -1.75
CA GLN A 196 3.34 -11.89 -2.16
C GLN A 196 2.18 -12.72 -1.63
N GLU A 197 2.43 -13.98 -1.25
CA GLU A 197 1.43 -14.94 -0.76
C GLU A 197 1.37 -14.99 0.77
N ARG A 198 2.27 -14.27 1.45
CA ARG A 198 2.30 -14.21 2.92
C ARG A 198 1.15 -13.39 3.46
N SER A 199 0.80 -13.64 4.74
CA SER A 199 -0.27 -12.90 5.41
C SER A 199 -0.03 -11.38 5.37
N ARG A 200 -1.07 -10.63 5.09
CA ARG A 200 -1.08 -9.16 5.13
C ARG A 200 -1.97 -8.63 6.25
N GLU A 201 -2.03 -9.40 7.33
CA GLU A 201 -2.86 -9.10 8.49
C GLU A 201 -2.04 -9.26 9.76
N THR A 202 -2.30 -8.40 10.73
CA THR A 202 -1.87 -8.62 12.11
C THR A 202 -2.94 -9.45 12.80
N ILE A 203 -2.58 -10.66 13.22
CA ILE A 203 -3.48 -11.55 13.96
C ILE A 203 -3.02 -11.57 15.42
N ARG A 204 -3.97 -11.41 16.34
CA ARG A 204 -3.77 -11.56 17.77
C ARG A 204 -4.84 -12.47 18.32
N GLY A 205 -4.43 -13.52 19.02
CA GLY A 205 -5.33 -14.49 19.60
C GLY A 205 -5.03 -14.74 21.07
N ILE A 206 -6.09 -15.02 21.82
CA ILE A 206 -6.02 -15.52 23.17
C ILE A 206 -7.03 -16.66 23.35
N ASP A 207 -6.56 -17.79 23.87
CA ASP A 207 -7.37 -18.94 24.21
C ASP A 207 -7.17 -19.26 25.68
N ALA A 208 -8.24 -19.34 26.42
CA ALA A 208 -8.22 -19.76 27.82
C ALA A 208 -9.26 -20.85 28.04
N ASN A 209 -8.83 -21.96 28.55
CA ASN A 209 -9.74 -23.05 28.89
C ASN A 209 -9.37 -23.67 30.24
N GLY A 210 -10.36 -24.22 30.90
CA GLY A 210 -10.15 -24.85 32.19
C GLY A 210 -11.27 -25.83 32.58
N THR A 211 -10.90 -26.80 33.36
CA THR A 211 -11.82 -27.69 34.03
C THR A 211 -11.64 -27.56 35.53
N ILE A 212 -12.74 -27.34 36.25
CA ILE A 212 -12.74 -27.19 37.71
C ILE A 212 -13.75 -28.19 38.30
N GLN A 213 -13.31 -28.92 39.32
CA GLN A 213 -14.15 -29.82 40.09
C GLN A 213 -14.82 -29.03 41.26
N ILE A 214 -15.97 -28.38 40.96
CA ILE A 214 -16.67 -27.56 41.92
C ILE A 214 -17.11 -28.39 43.14
N GLY A 215 -17.45 -29.70 42.96
CA GLY A 215 -17.81 -30.61 44.03
C GLY A 215 -16.77 -30.69 45.15
N LYS A 216 -15.48 -30.48 44.83
CA LYS A 216 -14.40 -30.47 45.84
C LYS A 216 -14.36 -29.21 46.73
N LEU A 217 -15.04 -28.15 46.35
CA LEU A 217 -15.21 -26.94 47.14
C LEU A 217 -16.36 -27.11 48.16
N LEU A 218 -17.17 -28.16 48.01
CA LEU A 218 -18.29 -28.46 48.90
C LEU A 218 -17.85 -29.44 50.00
N PRO A 219 -18.56 -29.47 51.16
CA PRO A 219 -18.25 -30.43 52.19
C PRO A 219 -18.31 -31.87 51.68
N GLN A 220 -17.24 -32.65 51.90
CA GLN A 220 -17.09 -34.03 51.40
C GLN A 220 -18.26 -34.96 51.80
N LYS A 221 -18.97 -34.64 52.86
CA LYS A 221 -20.15 -35.39 53.33
C LYS A 221 -21.30 -35.40 52.32
N LEU A 222 -21.33 -34.47 51.36
CA LEU A 222 -22.38 -34.38 50.34
C LEU A 222 -22.16 -35.32 49.16
N GLY A 223 -20.93 -35.88 48.96
CA GLY A 223 -20.64 -36.84 47.89
C GLY A 223 -20.88 -36.27 46.48
N ILE A 224 -20.91 -34.97 46.30
CA ILE A 224 -21.23 -34.32 45.03
C ILE A 224 -19.96 -34.20 44.18
N SER A 225 -19.97 -34.76 42.98
CA SER A 225 -18.97 -34.56 41.94
C SER A 225 -19.58 -33.67 40.84
N LEU A 226 -19.08 -32.44 40.69
CA LEU A 226 -19.58 -31.47 39.69
C LEU A 226 -18.41 -30.87 38.90
N PRO A 227 -18.00 -31.54 37.83
CA PRO A 227 -17.00 -30.96 36.90
C PRO A 227 -17.63 -29.86 36.06
N MET A 228 -16.95 -28.71 36.01
CA MET A 228 -17.31 -27.59 35.20
C MET A 228 -16.17 -27.31 34.18
N TYR A 229 -16.52 -27.17 32.94
CA TYR A 229 -15.61 -26.71 31.88
C TYR A 229 -15.93 -25.27 31.51
N MET A 230 -14.90 -24.45 31.40
CA MET A 230 -14.98 -23.08 30.88
C MET A 230 -14.00 -22.90 29.73
N GLY A 231 -14.43 -22.23 28.66
CA GLY A 231 -13.60 -21.89 27.52
C GLY A 231 -13.88 -20.46 27.07
N TYR A 232 -12.81 -19.79 26.74
CA TYR A 232 -12.83 -18.45 26.11
C TYR A 232 -11.80 -18.44 25.01
N SER A 233 -12.20 -18.02 23.81
CA SER A 233 -11.31 -17.76 22.69
C SER A 233 -11.68 -16.42 22.06
N GLU A 234 -10.67 -15.64 21.77
CA GLU A 234 -10.82 -14.38 21.05
C GLU A 234 -9.68 -14.26 20.05
N GLN A 235 -10.01 -13.98 18.80
CA GLN A 235 -9.04 -13.68 17.74
C GLN A 235 -9.42 -12.35 17.10
N VAL A 236 -8.43 -11.46 16.98
CA VAL A 236 -8.56 -10.15 16.32
C VAL A 236 -7.64 -10.15 15.13
N SER A 237 -8.19 -9.96 13.93
CA SER A 237 -7.44 -9.74 12.71
C SER A 237 -7.56 -8.27 12.30
N THR A 238 -6.42 -7.66 12.00
CA THR A 238 -6.32 -6.28 11.52
C THR A 238 -5.58 -6.30 10.20
N PRO A 239 -6.23 -5.91 9.08
CA PRO A 239 -5.57 -5.88 7.78
C PRO A 239 -4.43 -4.84 7.76
N GLN A 240 -3.40 -5.07 6.94
CA GLN A 240 -2.31 -4.12 6.73
C GLN A 240 -2.77 -2.89 5.95
N PHE A 241 -3.67 -3.08 4.99
CA PHE A 241 -4.18 -2.03 4.11
C PHE A 241 -5.63 -1.67 4.41
N ASP A 242 -6.01 -0.42 4.15
CA ASP A 242 -7.41 0.04 4.29
C ASP A 242 -8.32 -0.70 3.29
N PRO A 243 -9.38 -1.41 3.73
CA PRO A 243 -10.32 -2.06 2.82
C PRO A 243 -11.00 -1.13 1.81
N LEU A 244 -11.13 0.15 2.13
CA LEU A 244 -11.71 1.17 1.23
C LEU A 244 -10.70 1.74 0.23
N SER A 245 -9.42 1.66 0.55
CA SER A 245 -8.31 2.12 -0.27
C SER A 245 -7.16 1.11 -0.16
N PRO A 246 -7.23 -0.04 -0.86
CA PRO A 246 -6.34 -1.18 -0.65
C PRO A 246 -4.87 -0.96 -0.99
N ASP A 247 -4.50 0.21 -1.47
CA ASP A 247 -3.14 0.66 -1.71
C ASP A 247 -2.58 1.55 -0.59
N ILE A 248 -3.38 1.93 0.40
CA ILE A 248 -2.95 2.75 1.54
C ILE A 248 -2.82 1.86 2.78
N GLU A 249 -1.69 1.93 3.47
CA GLU A 249 -1.49 1.23 4.73
C GLU A 249 -2.31 1.88 5.86
N LEU A 250 -2.87 1.05 6.75
CA LEU A 250 -3.65 1.55 7.87
C LEU A 250 -2.82 2.40 8.84
N GLU A 251 -1.50 2.16 8.89
CA GLU A 251 -0.58 2.93 9.74
C GLU A 251 -0.39 4.36 9.23
N ASP A 252 -0.52 4.59 7.93
CA ASP A 252 -0.41 5.91 7.31
C ASP A 252 -1.67 6.77 7.50
N LEU A 253 -2.77 6.16 7.99
CA LEU A 253 -4.03 6.84 8.22
C LEU A 253 -4.20 7.22 9.68
N GLU A 254 -4.50 8.49 9.97
CA GLU A 254 -4.97 8.93 11.29
C GLU A 254 -6.41 8.44 11.52
N LEU A 255 -6.54 7.15 11.85
CA LEU A 255 -7.85 6.55 12.07
C LEU A 255 -8.40 6.86 13.48
N SER A 256 -9.68 7.26 13.53
CA SER A 256 -10.40 7.28 14.78
C SER A 256 -10.53 5.86 15.35
N PRO A 257 -10.56 5.67 16.68
CA PRO A 257 -10.75 4.35 17.30
C PRO A 257 -11.98 3.61 16.80
N GLU A 258 -13.04 4.33 16.46
CA GLU A 258 -14.27 3.76 15.91
C GLU A 258 -14.08 3.18 14.51
N ARG A 259 -13.32 3.87 13.63
CA ARG A 259 -13.03 3.39 12.29
C ARG A 259 -12.08 2.20 12.34
N LEU A 260 -11.06 2.24 13.22
CA LEU A 260 -10.14 1.12 13.42
C LEU A 260 -10.90 -0.13 13.88
N ASN A 261 -11.84 0.00 14.84
CA ASN A 261 -12.66 -1.12 15.31
C ASN A 261 -13.56 -1.70 14.19
N LYS A 262 -14.01 -0.90 13.24
CA LYS A 262 -14.79 -1.38 12.07
C LYS A 262 -13.95 -2.10 11.03
N THR A 263 -12.66 -1.80 10.98
CA THR A 263 -11.72 -2.48 10.05
C THR A 263 -11.19 -3.78 10.61
N GLN A 264 -11.27 -3.98 11.92
CA GLN A 264 -10.84 -5.20 12.59
C GLN A 264 -11.93 -6.28 12.51
N GLU A 265 -11.53 -7.50 12.16
CA GLU A 265 -12.37 -8.67 12.31
C GLU A 265 -12.11 -9.30 13.68
N VAL A 266 -13.17 -9.43 14.49
CA VAL A 266 -13.10 -9.97 15.84
C VAL A 266 -13.98 -11.20 15.94
N ASP A 267 -13.34 -12.34 16.13
CA ASP A 267 -14.03 -13.60 16.40
C ASP A 267 -13.94 -13.94 17.89
N ARG A 268 -15.08 -14.17 18.53
CA ARG A 268 -15.18 -14.47 19.96
C ARG A 268 -16.04 -15.70 20.21
N LEU A 269 -15.47 -16.66 20.92
CA LEU A 269 -16.18 -17.84 21.38
C LEU A 269 -16.13 -17.94 22.90
N ARG A 270 -17.29 -18.15 23.52
CA ARG A 270 -17.42 -18.41 24.96
C ARG A 270 -18.21 -19.69 25.17
N SER A 271 -17.69 -20.58 25.97
CA SER A 271 -18.39 -21.82 26.32
C SER A 271 -18.30 -22.09 27.82
N ILE A 272 -19.44 -22.49 28.43
CA ILE A 272 -19.52 -22.98 29.81
C ILE A 272 -20.35 -24.24 29.77
N ASN A 273 -19.75 -25.34 30.16
CA ASN A 273 -20.42 -26.65 30.18
C ASN A 273 -20.31 -27.28 31.58
N PHE A 274 -21.42 -27.81 32.06
CA PHE A 274 -21.48 -28.62 33.27
C PHE A 274 -21.76 -30.07 32.87
N SER A 275 -20.96 -31.02 33.36
CA SER A 275 -21.27 -32.44 33.19
C SER A 275 -21.63 -33.02 34.56
N SER A 276 -22.74 -33.74 34.62
CA SER A 276 -23.18 -34.48 35.80
C SER A 276 -22.73 -35.93 35.73
#